data_de435e26f6da16aa5c58e2b1de049782
#
_entry.id   de435e26f6da16aa5c58e2b1de049782
#
_cell.length_a   1.000
_cell.length_b   1.000
_cell.length_c   1.000
_cell.angle_alpha   90.00
_cell.angle_beta   90.00
_cell.angle_gamma   90.00
#
_symmetry.space_group_name_H-M   'P 1'
#
loop_
_entity.id
_entity.type
_entity.pdbx_description
1 polymer ?
#
loop_
_entity_poly.entity_id
_entity_poly.type
_entity_poly.pdbx_seq_one_letter_code
_entity_poly.pdbx_strand_id
1 'polypeptide(L)'
;MRRKAERRLLFVGATWNLITSLLTIFSYNTWFQAQGKVALEGAEAESLVMGASMLDNISKVIMTFGLFVFVGAIINFLIAVKLKDNTIQKTFLIWIGVWTAIQLASMDILGFVIYLLVFIIYIAKNKAIRLSANAA
;
A
#
# COMPACT_ATOMS: atom_id res chain seq x y z
N MET A 1 -24.06 -9.33 -10.88
CA MET A 1 -22.68 -9.34 -11.39
C MET A 1 -21.72 -9.68 -10.27
N ARG A 2 -20.87 -10.66 -10.46
CA ARG A 2 -19.97 -11.16 -9.41
C ARG A 2 -18.69 -10.34 -9.36
N ARG A 3 -18.18 -10.12 -8.16
CA ARG A 3 -16.94 -9.36 -7.93
C ARG A 3 -15.77 -10.27 -7.51
N LYS A 4 -15.71 -11.46 -8.10
CA LYS A 4 -14.65 -12.43 -7.79
C LYS A 4 -13.26 -11.93 -8.18
N ALA A 5 -13.15 -11.29 -9.34
CA ALA A 5 -11.86 -10.80 -9.84
C ALA A 5 -11.30 -9.71 -8.93
N GLU A 6 -12.12 -8.72 -8.56
CA GLU A 6 -11.71 -7.64 -7.65
C GLU A 6 -11.33 -8.20 -6.28
N ARG A 7 -12.12 -9.12 -5.77
CA ARG A 7 -11.85 -9.74 -4.46
C ARG A 7 -10.52 -10.49 -4.46
N ARG A 8 -10.25 -11.27 -5.49
CA ARG A 8 -8.98 -12.00 -5.64
C ARG A 8 -7.79 -11.05 -5.76
N LEU A 9 -7.91 -10.03 -6.61
CA LEU A 9 -6.87 -9.03 -6.79
C LEU A 9 -6.60 -8.24 -5.51
N LEU A 10 -7.64 -7.89 -4.76
CA LEU A 10 -7.49 -7.23 -3.47
C LEU A 10 -6.77 -8.12 -2.46
N PHE A 11 -7.07 -9.41 -2.41
CA PHE A 11 -6.34 -10.34 -1.55
C PHE A 11 -4.86 -10.44 -1.94
N VAL A 12 -4.57 -10.52 -3.23
CA VAL A 12 -3.19 -10.54 -3.73
C VAL A 12 -2.47 -9.24 -3.38
N GLY A 13 -3.10 -8.10 -3.64
CA GLY A 13 -2.53 -6.79 -3.33
C GLY A 13 -2.32 -6.58 -1.84
N ALA A 14 -3.29 -6.98 -1.01
CA ALA A 14 -3.19 -6.87 0.44
C ALA A 14 -2.07 -7.77 0.99
N THR A 15 -1.92 -8.99 0.46
CA THR A 15 -0.82 -9.89 0.81
C THR A 15 0.53 -9.28 0.41
N TRP A 16 0.62 -8.70 -0.76
CA TRP A 16 1.81 -8.00 -1.22
C TRP A 16 2.16 -6.83 -0.30
N ASN A 17 1.17 -6.00 0.05
CA ASN A 17 1.38 -4.89 0.98
C ASN A 17 1.79 -5.38 2.38
N LEU A 18 1.22 -6.48 2.86
CA LEU A 18 1.60 -7.07 4.14
C LEU A 18 3.07 -7.50 4.13
N ILE A 19 3.50 -8.21 3.10
CA ILE A 19 4.88 -8.66 2.93
C ILE A 19 5.82 -7.45 2.85
N THR A 20 5.51 -6.47 2.01
CA THR A 20 6.36 -5.29 1.84
C THR A 20 6.43 -4.44 3.10
N SER A 21 5.34 -4.31 3.85
CA SER A 21 5.34 -3.57 5.12
C SER A 21 6.20 -4.25 6.18
N LEU A 22 6.11 -5.55 6.30
CA LEU A 22 6.94 -6.32 7.24
C LEU A 22 8.43 -6.25 6.86
N LEU A 23 8.75 -6.35 5.58
CA LEU A 23 10.12 -6.19 5.10
C LEU A 23 10.64 -4.77 5.36
N THR A 24 9.81 -3.75 5.18
CA THR A 24 10.17 -2.36 5.45
C THR A 24 10.45 -2.15 6.93
N ILE A 25 9.59 -2.65 7.82
CA ILE A 25 9.72 -2.46 9.27
C ILE A 25 10.94 -3.22 9.81
N PHE A 26 11.11 -4.49 9.44
CA PHE A 26 12.10 -5.36 10.08
C PHE A 26 13.41 -5.47 9.30
N SER A 27 13.37 -5.62 7.99
CA SER A 27 14.57 -5.89 7.20
C SER A 27 15.18 -4.62 6.60
N TYR A 28 14.37 -3.82 5.92
CA TYR A 28 14.87 -2.61 5.25
C TYR A 28 15.38 -1.58 6.25
N ASN A 29 14.65 -1.36 7.33
CA ASN A 29 15.06 -0.40 8.36
C ASN A 29 16.35 -0.83 9.04
N THR A 30 16.51 -2.12 9.36
CA THR A 30 17.75 -2.67 9.93
C THR A 30 18.92 -2.50 8.97
N TRP A 31 18.73 -2.84 7.71
CA TRP A 31 19.73 -2.66 6.66
C TRP A 31 20.12 -1.18 6.52
N PHE A 32 19.13 -0.29 6.47
CA PHE A 32 19.36 1.16 6.36
C PHE A 32 20.19 1.68 7.52
N GLN A 33 19.88 1.29 8.75
CA GLN A 33 20.65 1.69 9.93
C GLN A 33 22.09 1.16 9.87
N ALA A 34 22.28 -0.08 9.47
CA ALA A 34 23.60 -0.69 9.35
C ALA A 34 24.45 0.03 8.30
N GLN A 35 23.89 0.32 7.13
CA GLN A 35 24.59 1.04 6.07
C GLN A 35 24.91 2.48 6.49
N GLY A 36 24.00 3.14 7.19
CA GLY A 36 24.21 4.48 7.70
C GLY A 36 25.32 4.56 8.73
N LYS A 37 25.40 3.58 9.63
CA LYS A 37 26.50 3.50 10.60
C LYS A 37 27.86 3.31 9.94
N VAL A 38 27.94 2.45 8.93
CA VAL A 38 29.16 2.24 8.14
C VAL A 38 29.57 3.54 7.44
N ALA A 39 28.63 4.26 6.87
CA ALA A 39 28.90 5.53 6.19
C ALA A 39 29.39 6.63 7.16
N LEU A 40 29.04 6.55 8.43
CA LEU A 40 29.47 7.50 9.45
C LEU A 40 30.85 7.14 10.08
N GLU A 41 31.34 5.93 9.83
CA GLU A 41 32.65 5.54 10.32
C GLU A 41 33.76 6.45 9.76
N GLY A 42 34.64 6.94 10.63
CA GLY A 42 35.74 7.85 10.26
C GLY A 42 35.34 9.31 10.10
N ALA A 43 34.08 9.66 10.31
CA ALA A 43 33.63 11.05 10.29
C ALA A 43 34.05 11.79 11.56
N GLU A 44 34.19 13.14 11.45
CA GLU A 44 34.48 14.00 12.61
C GLU A 44 33.34 13.95 13.62
N ALA A 45 33.62 14.21 14.90
CA ALA A 45 32.67 14.09 16.00
C ALA A 45 31.38 14.92 15.76
N GLU A 46 31.49 16.13 15.24
CA GLU A 46 30.34 16.98 14.93
C GLU A 46 29.49 16.38 13.81
N SER A 47 30.12 15.90 12.74
CA SER A 47 29.45 15.23 11.63
C SER A 47 28.80 13.90 12.08
N LEU A 48 29.41 13.18 13.01
CA LEU A 48 28.85 11.97 13.59
C LEU A 48 27.55 12.24 14.34
N VAL A 49 27.49 13.29 15.15
CA VAL A 49 26.28 13.66 15.92
C VAL A 49 25.15 14.05 14.96
N MET A 50 25.42 14.90 13.99
CA MET A 50 24.43 15.31 12.99
C MET A 50 23.96 14.13 12.12
N GLY A 51 24.88 13.32 11.64
CA GLY A 51 24.58 12.16 10.82
C GLY A 51 23.79 11.11 11.56
N ALA A 52 24.12 10.84 12.82
CA ALA A 52 23.36 9.90 13.66
C ALA A 52 21.94 10.40 13.93
N SER A 53 21.75 11.69 14.15
CA SER A 53 20.43 12.30 14.32
C SER A 53 19.58 12.20 13.06
N MET A 54 20.15 12.49 11.89
CA MET A 54 19.47 12.35 10.60
C MET A 54 19.10 10.89 10.32
N LEU A 55 20.01 9.96 10.60
CA LEU A 55 19.77 8.53 10.43
C LEU A 55 18.59 8.05 11.29
N ASP A 56 18.54 8.49 12.55
CA ASP A 56 17.46 8.17 13.46
C ASP A 56 16.12 8.72 12.96
N ASN A 57 16.08 9.97 12.50
CA ASN A 57 14.88 10.60 11.96
C ASN A 57 14.36 9.90 10.72
N ILE A 58 15.24 9.54 9.78
CA ILE A 58 14.85 8.82 8.56
C ILE A 58 14.37 7.42 8.92
N SER A 59 15.02 6.75 9.87
CA SER A 59 14.59 5.43 10.36
C SER A 59 13.17 5.49 10.93
N LYS A 60 12.82 6.53 11.69
CA LYS A 60 11.47 6.74 12.19
C LYS A 60 10.46 6.95 11.08
N VAL A 61 10.81 7.67 10.03
CA VAL A 61 9.95 7.85 8.84
C VAL A 61 9.71 6.50 8.15
N ILE A 62 10.74 5.69 7.97
CA ILE A 62 10.63 4.35 7.38
C ILE A 62 9.71 3.46 8.20
N MET A 63 9.85 3.45 9.53
CA MET A 63 9.00 2.70 10.43
C MET A 63 7.54 3.16 10.36
N THR A 64 7.32 4.47 10.38
CA THR A 64 5.99 5.06 10.28
C THR A 64 5.32 4.69 8.96
N PHE A 65 6.05 4.78 7.86
CA PHE A 65 5.54 4.39 6.54
C PHE A 65 5.22 2.90 6.48
N GLY A 66 6.10 2.04 7.02
CA GLY A 66 5.85 0.60 7.09
C GLY A 66 4.60 0.27 7.88
N LEU A 67 4.39 0.92 9.03
CA LEU A 67 3.17 0.77 9.82
C LEU A 67 1.93 1.25 9.07
N PHE A 68 2.02 2.37 8.36
CA PHE A 68 0.95 2.88 7.53
C PHE A 68 0.54 1.87 6.44
N VAL A 69 1.50 1.30 5.73
CA VAL A 69 1.22 0.27 4.71
C VAL A 69 0.65 -1.00 5.35
N PHE A 70 1.13 -1.38 6.52
CA PHE A 70 0.61 -2.53 7.27
C PHE A 70 -0.87 -2.36 7.62
N VAL A 71 -1.24 -1.22 8.18
CA VAL A 71 -2.65 -0.88 8.48
C VAL A 71 -3.49 -0.87 7.21
N GLY A 72 -2.96 -0.28 6.14
CA GLY A 72 -3.61 -0.29 4.83
C GLY A 72 -3.84 -1.70 4.29
N ALA A 73 -2.88 -2.61 4.48
CA ALA A 73 -3.02 -4.00 4.10
C ALA A 73 -4.19 -4.67 4.83
N ILE A 74 -4.30 -4.45 6.13
CA ILE A 74 -5.42 -4.97 6.94
C ILE A 74 -6.76 -4.42 6.42
N ILE A 75 -6.83 -3.13 6.16
CA ILE A 75 -8.04 -2.49 5.61
C ILE A 75 -8.40 -3.11 4.25
N ASN A 76 -7.43 -3.34 3.39
CA ASN A 76 -7.65 -3.95 2.08
C ASN A 76 -8.15 -5.41 2.19
N PHE A 77 -7.66 -6.18 3.15
CA PHE A 77 -8.21 -7.51 3.45
C PHE A 77 -9.67 -7.43 3.88
N LEU A 78 -10.01 -6.48 4.76
CA LEU A 78 -11.38 -6.27 5.21
C LEU A 78 -12.30 -5.86 4.06
N ILE A 79 -11.84 -5.00 3.17
CA ILE A 79 -12.58 -4.61 1.97
C ILE A 79 -12.81 -5.83 1.07
N ALA A 80 -11.80 -6.65 0.87
CA ALA A 80 -11.90 -7.85 0.03
C ALA A 80 -12.97 -8.81 0.57
N VAL A 81 -13.05 -8.98 1.88
CA VAL A 81 -14.06 -9.82 2.53
C VAL A 81 -15.44 -9.18 2.46
N LYS A 82 -15.55 -7.86 2.63
CA LYS A 82 -16.83 -7.15 2.68
C LYS A 82 -17.38 -6.75 1.31
N LEU A 83 -16.63 -6.99 0.25
CA LEU A 83 -17.04 -6.63 -1.11
C LEU A 83 -18.26 -7.46 -1.51
N LYS A 84 -19.37 -6.78 -1.82
CA LYS A 84 -20.64 -7.43 -2.19
C LYS A 84 -20.81 -7.51 -3.69
N ASP A 85 -21.36 -8.62 -4.15
CA ASP A 85 -21.70 -8.81 -5.54
C ASP A 85 -22.91 -7.95 -5.93
N ASN A 86 -22.94 -7.51 -7.17
CA ASN A 86 -24.05 -6.77 -7.79
C ASN A 86 -24.46 -5.49 -7.04
N THR A 87 -23.53 -4.87 -6.32
CA THR A 87 -23.75 -3.60 -5.61
C THR A 87 -22.65 -2.61 -5.92
N ILE A 88 -22.97 -1.31 -5.79
CA ILE A 88 -22.02 -0.21 -5.96
C ILE A 88 -21.69 0.34 -4.58
N GLN A 89 -20.48 0.14 -4.14
CA GLN A 89 -19.98 0.60 -2.85
C GLN A 89 -18.97 1.75 -3.07
N LYS A 90 -19.49 2.97 -3.11
CA LYS A 90 -18.70 4.17 -3.42
C LYS A 90 -17.52 4.37 -2.48
N THR A 91 -17.71 4.08 -1.18
CA THR A 91 -16.63 4.20 -0.18
C THR A 91 -15.44 3.32 -0.52
N PHE A 92 -15.69 2.08 -0.92
CA PHE A 92 -14.63 1.16 -1.32
C PHE A 92 -13.92 1.61 -2.60
N LEU A 93 -14.70 2.14 -3.55
CA LEU A 93 -14.14 2.69 -4.80
C LEU A 93 -13.20 3.86 -4.51
N ILE A 94 -13.60 4.78 -3.67
CA ILE A 94 -12.78 5.94 -3.26
C ILE A 94 -11.50 5.46 -2.57
N TRP A 95 -11.62 4.52 -1.63
CA TRP A 95 -10.47 3.96 -0.92
C TRP A 95 -9.47 3.30 -1.89
N ILE A 96 -9.94 2.47 -2.79
CA ILE A 96 -9.10 1.77 -3.78
C ILE A 96 -8.38 2.79 -4.67
N GLY A 97 -9.08 3.84 -5.11
CA GLY A 97 -8.48 4.91 -5.92
C GLY A 97 -7.39 5.67 -5.17
N VAL A 98 -7.66 6.05 -3.94
CA VAL A 98 -6.67 6.72 -3.07
C VAL A 98 -5.47 5.80 -2.81
N TRP A 99 -5.72 4.54 -2.50
CA TRP A 99 -4.66 3.56 -2.24
C TRP A 99 -3.80 3.31 -3.47
N THR A 100 -4.40 3.25 -4.65
CA THR A 100 -3.69 3.15 -5.92
C THR A 100 -2.72 4.33 -6.10
N ALA A 101 -3.19 5.55 -5.83
CA ALA A 101 -2.35 6.75 -5.89
C ALA A 101 -1.19 6.70 -4.87
N ILE A 102 -1.45 6.22 -3.68
CA ILE A 102 -0.42 6.04 -2.64
C ILE A 102 0.64 5.02 -3.10
N GLN A 103 0.23 3.91 -3.71
CA GLN A 103 1.17 2.91 -4.23
C GLN A 103 2.06 3.49 -5.33
N LEU A 104 1.50 4.30 -6.22
CA LEU A 104 2.28 4.99 -7.26
C LEU A 104 3.27 5.98 -6.65
N ALA A 105 2.82 6.79 -5.69
CA ALA A 105 3.67 7.76 -4.99
C ALA A 105 4.80 7.08 -4.20
N SER A 106 4.56 5.87 -3.71
CA SER A 106 5.55 5.05 -3.01
C SER A 106 6.51 4.31 -3.95
N MET A 107 6.35 4.48 -5.26
CA MET A 107 7.11 3.76 -6.30
C MET A 107 6.96 2.24 -6.22
N ASP A 108 5.89 1.75 -5.63
CA ASP A 108 5.52 0.34 -5.62
C ASP A 108 4.73 0.02 -6.89
N ILE A 109 5.45 -0.25 -7.96
CA ILE A 109 4.86 -0.46 -9.29
C ILE A 109 3.97 -1.70 -9.31
N LEU A 110 4.39 -2.78 -8.65
CA LEU A 110 3.61 -4.01 -8.58
C LEU A 110 2.27 -3.79 -7.86
N GLY A 111 2.32 -3.17 -6.69
CA GLY A 111 1.11 -2.80 -5.93
C GLY A 111 0.23 -1.84 -6.72
N PHE A 112 0.82 -0.84 -7.35
CA PHE A 112 0.10 0.10 -8.21
C PHE A 112 -0.68 -0.60 -9.31
N VAL A 113 -0.05 -1.52 -10.04
CA VAL A 113 -0.71 -2.25 -11.14
C VAL A 113 -1.87 -3.09 -10.60
N ILE A 114 -1.67 -3.80 -9.50
CA ILE A 114 -2.72 -4.64 -8.89
C ILE A 114 -3.92 -3.79 -8.51
N TYR A 115 -3.74 -2.71 -7.77
CA TYR A 115 -4.84 -1.86 -7.31
C TYR A 115 -5.48 -1.07 -8.44
N LEU A 116 -4.70 -0.66 -9.44
CA LEU A 116 -5.23 -0.02 -10.63
C LEU A 116 -6.18 -0.97 -11.40
N LEU A 117 -5.80 -2.23 -11.56
CA LEU A 117 -6.67 -3.24 -12.18
C LEU A 117 -7.97 -3.42 -11.40
N VAL A 118 -7.89 -3.50 -10.07
CA VAL A 118 -9.09 -3.56 -9.22
C VAL A 118 -9.98 -2.34 -9.45
N PHE A 119 -9.40 -1.15 -9.47
CA PHE A 119 -10.11 0.11 -9.66
C PHE A 119 -10.84 0.15 -11.00
N ILE A 120 -10.13 -0.20 -12.08
CA ILE A 120 -10.69 -0.19 -13.44
C ILE A 120 -11.83 -1.22 -13.56
N ILE A 121 -11.61 -2.44 -13.08
CA ILE A 121 -12.63 -3.50 -13.12
C ILE A 121 -13.85 -3.09 -12.30
N TYR A 122 -13.64 -2.49 -11.14
CA TYR A 122 -14.72 -2.04 -10.27
C TYR A 122 -15.59 -0.98 -10.95
N ILE A 123 -14.96 0.03 -11.58
CA ILE A 123 -15.68 1.07 -12.33
C ILE A 123 -16.46 0.47 -13.50
N ALA A 124 -15.83 -0.42 -14.26
CA ALA A 124 -16.46 -1.07 -15.40
C ALA A 124 -17.70 -1.86 -14.99
N LYS A 125 -17.61 -2.61 -13.90
CA LYS A 125 -18.75 -3.38 -13.37
C LYS A 125 -19.82 -2.47 -12.76
N ASN A 126 -19.44 -1.37 -12.13
CA ASN A 126 -20.41 -0.36 -11.66
C ASN A 126 -21.22 0.22 -12.82
N LYS A 127 -20.57 0.52 -13.93
CA LYS A 127 -21.25 0.98 -15.15
C LYS A 127 -22.22 -0.08 -15.67
N ALA A 128 -21.80 -1.33 -15.74
CA ALA A 128 -22.64 -2.44 -16.17
C ALA A 128 -23.86 -2.63 -15.26
N ILE A 129 -23.67 -2.52 -13.95
CA ILE A 129 -24.78 -2.62 -12.98
C ILE A 129 -25.80 -1.50 -13.20
N ARG A 130 -25.34 -0.26 -13.40
CA ARG A 130 -26.21 0.89 -13.67
C ARG A 130 -27.00 0.70 -14.97
N LEU A 131 -26.34 0.24 -16.03
CA LEU A 131 -26.99 0.01 -17.31
C LEU A 131 -28.05 -1.11 -17.22
N SER A 132 -27.76 -2.18 -16.48
CA SER A 132 -28.72 -3.24 -16.24
C SER A 132 -29.94 -2.76 -15.46
N ALA A 133 -29.74 -1.92 -14.44
CA ALA A 133 -30.82 -1.35 -13.66
C ALA A 133 -31.70 -0.41 -14.50
N ASN A 134 -31.11 0.38 -15.39
CA ASN A 134 -31.84 1.29 -16.26
C ASN A 134 -32.58 0.58 -17.41
N ALA A 135 -32.10 -0.60 -17.82
CA ALA A 135 -32.72 -1.40 -18.87
C ALA A 135 -33.94 -2.21 -18.37
N ALA A 136 -34.00 -2.44 -17.06
CA ALA A 136 -35.12 -3.11 -16.41
C ALA A 136 -36.25 -2.12 -16.08
#